data_e0d655686b5ce1f373c25c83743f6a39
#
_entry.id   e0d655686b5ce1f373c25c83743f6a39
#
_cell.length_a   1.000
_cell.length_b   1.000
_cell.length_c   1.000
_cell.angle_alpha   90.00
_cell.angle_beta   90.00
_cell.angle_gamma   90.00
#
_symmetry.space_group_name_H-M   'P 1'
#
loop_
_entity.id
_entity.type
_entity.pdbx_description
1 polymer ?
#
loop_
_entity_poly.entity_id
_entity_poly.type
_entity_poly.pdbx_seq_one_letter_code
_entity_poly.pdbx_strand_id
1 'polypeptide(L)'
;MVKIDNENIFYERLKNGINLFTGAGFSLLESPSGKILPKASDLLAEICEKFSINKSYSDDLERVSSVLKRNHSTEFQAYLREKYRVTDYSTLYDALNLINIKNVITTNIDNLVPLVMDNSKRYYLMNVNYYGPTKKDGQAINYIPLHGDVLLPESNLVFGKFELCSADDRNKGLFSMMYGELLKYPTLFWGYGFHDGSVNKILDYVLE
;
A
#
# COMPACT_ATOMS: atom_id res chain seq x y z
N MET A 1 24.67 0.39 -14.49
CA MET A 1 23.70 1.45 -14.79
C MET A 1 22.44 0.77 -15.28
N VAL A 2 21.30 1.02 -14.69
CA VAL A 2 20.02 0.46 -15.14
C VAL A 2 19.62 1.19 -16.41
N LYS A 3 19.32 0.44 -17.49
CA LYS A 3 18.83 1.02 -18.74
C LYS A 3 17.31 1.17 -18.65
N ILE A 4 16.80 2.36 -18.94
CA ILE A 4 15.37 2.66 -18.99
C ILE A 4 15.00 2.77 -20.49
N ASP A 5 14.07 1.93 -20.93
CA ASP A 5 13.54 2.04 -22.28
C ASP A 5 12.64 3.28 -22.37
N ASN A 6 12.77 4.02 -23.49
CA ASN A 6 12.05 5.28 -23.70
C ASN A 6 12.28 6.32 -22.58
N GLU A 7 13.52 6.46 -22.10
CA GLU A 7 13.91 7.29 -20.97
C GLU A 7 13.34 8.72 -21.04
N ASN A 8 13.38 9.35 -22.23
CA ASN A 8 12.84 10.70 -22.41
C ASN A 8 11.33 10.78 -22.12
N ILE A 9 10.57 9.79 -22.60
CA ILE A 9 9.12 9.71 -22.35
C ILE A 9 8.88 9.46 -20.86
N PHE A 10 9.66 8.60 -20.23
CA PHE A 10 9.56 8.34 -18.80
C PHE A 10 9.75 9.63 -17.98
N TYR A 11 10.82 10.39 -18.21
CA TYR A 11 11.06 11.64 -17.51
C TYR A 11 9.99 12.71 -17.79
N GLU A 12 9.50 12.79 -19.02
CA GLU A 12 8.41 13.70 -19.36
C GLU A 12 7.15 13.37 -18.53
N ARG A 13 6.79 12.09 -18.43
CA ARG A 13 5.64 11.65 -17.63
C ARG A 13 5.81 11.98 -16.15
N LEU A 14 7.00 11.73 -15.59
CA LEU A 14 7.30 12.08 -14.18
C LEU A 14 7.12 13.59 -13.90
N LYS A 15 7.45 14.45 -14.86
CA LYS A 15 7.27 15.92 -14.75
C LYS A 15 5.81 16.34 -14.89
N ASN A 16 5.09 15.77 -15.84
CA ASN A 16 3.71 16.16 -16.16
C ASN A 16 2.70 15.65 -15.14
N GLY A 17 3.02 14.59 -14.42
CA GLY A 17 2.24 14.03 -13.34
C GLY A 17 1.85 12.59 -13.60
N ILE A 18 1.95 11.80 -12.53
CA ILE A 18 1.70 10.37 -12.51
C ILE A 18 0.85 9.96 -11.32
N ASN A 19 0.20 8.81 -11.43
CA ASN A 19 -0.20 8.04 -10.26
C ASN A 19 1.01 7.24 -9.76
N LEU A 20 1.22 7.22 -8.46
CA LEU A 20 2.15 6.32 -7.80
C LEU A 20 1.36 5.12 -7.27
N PHE A 21 1.59 3.94 -7.82
CA PHE A 21 1.00 2.70 -7.32
C PHE A 21 2.06 1.92 -6.54
N THR A 22 1.84 1.70 -5.24
CA THR A 22 2.81 0.98 -4.38
C THR A 22 2.26 -0.37 -3.93
N GLY A 23 3.17 -1.36 -3.88
CA GLY A 23 2.92 -2.68 -3.30
C GLY A 23 4.02 -3.05 -2.32
N ALA A 24 4.00 -4.27 -1.78
CA ALA A 24 4.87 -4.73 -0.70
C ALA A 24 6.37 -4.50 -0.96
N GLY A 25 6.81 -4.62 -2.21
CA GLY A 25 8.21 -4.37 -2.59
C GLY A 25 8.66 -2.91 -2.44
N PHE A 26 7.71 -1.97 -2.37
CA PHE A 26 8.02 -0.56 -2.08
C PHE A 26 8.60 -0.37 -0.69
N SER A 27 8.12 -1.09 0.30
CA SER A 27 8.45 -0.89 1.73
C SER A 27 9.62 -1.76 2.22
N LEU A 28 10.46 -2.28 1.32
CA LEU A 28 11.57 -3.19 1.68
C LEU A 28 12.91 -2.51 1.97
N LEU A 29 13.03 -1.19 1.81
CA LEU A 29 14.27 -0.50 2.16
C LEU A 29 14.38 -0.39 3.68
N GLU A 30 15.56 -0.75 4.19
CA GLU A 30 15.89 -0.64 5.60
C GLU A 30 15.86 0.83 6.05
N SER A 31 15.21 1.07 7.18
CA SER A 31 15.20 2.39 7.81
C SER A 31 16.48 2.65 8.59
N PRO A 32 16.80 3.91 8.96
CA PRO A 32 17.95 4.24 9.80
C PRO A 32 17.97 3.53 11.15
N SER A 33 16.81 3.19 11.71
CA SER A 33 16.70 2.39 12.94
C SER A 33 16.93 0.89 12.73
N GLY A 34 17.21 0.45 11.50
CA GLY A 34 17.40 -0.97 11.16
C GLY A 34 16.09 -1.73 10.97
N LYS A 35 14.94 -1.05 10.95
CA LYS A 35 13.65 -1.69 10.73
C LYS A 35 13.44 -1.97 9.24
N ILE A 36 13.14 -3.22 8.94
CA ILE A 36 12.68 -3.69 7.64
C ILE A 36 11.28 -4.27 7.84
N LEU A 37 10.33 -3.88 7.00
CA LEU A 37 9.00 -4.50 7.04
C LEU A 37 9.08 -5.95 6.52
N PRO A 38 8.36 -6.89 7.16
CA PRO A 38 8.45 -8.29 6.82
C PRO A 38 7.90 -8.56 5.41
N LYS A 39 8.57 -9.44 4.68
CA LYS A 39 8.00 -10.09 3.50
C LYS A 39 6.88 -11.03 3.92
N ALA A 40 6.05 -11.45 2.96
CA ALA A 40 4.95 -12.37 3.24
C ALA A 40 5.38 -13.66 3.94
N SER A 41 6.53 -14.24 3.55
CA SER A 41 7.09 -15.43 4.19
C SER A 41 7.49 -15.21 5.65
N ASP A 42 8.11 -14.06 5.92
CA ASP A 42 8.61 -13.73 7.25
C ASP A 42 7.44 -13.43 8.20
N LEU A 43 6.45 -12.68 7.69
CA LEU A 43 5.20 -12.42 8.41
C LEU A 43 4.47 -13.73 8.74
N LEU A 44 4.37 -14.65 7.79
CA LEU A 44 3.74 -15.96 8.01
C LEU A 44 4.42 -16.72 9.14
N ALA A 45 5.75 -16.77 9.15
CA ALA A 45 6.50 -17.45 10.21
C ALA A 45 6.23 -16.81 11.59
N GLU A 46 6.27 -15.47 11.67
CA GLU A 46 6.03 -14.72 12.90
C GLU A 46 4.61 -14.91 13.46
N ILE A 47 3.59 -14.86 12.61
CA ILE A 47 2.20 -15.04 13.07
C ILE A 47 1.92 -16.48 13.48
N CYS A 48 2.51 -17.47 12.80
CA CYS A 48 2.39 -18.87 13.21
C CYS A 48 3.01 -19.11 14.59
N GLU A 49 4.17 -18.51 14.87
CA GLU A 49 4.79 -18.57 16.19
C GLU A 49 3.95 -17.85 17.24
N LYS A 50 3.58 -16.58 17.01
CA LYS A 50 2.83 -15.76 17.95
C LYS A 50 1.49 -16.34 18.35
N PHE A 51 0.75 -16.89 17.38
CA PHE A 51 -0.60 -17.43 17.60
C PHE A 51 -0.62 -18.96 17.75
N SER A 52 0.56 -19.59 17.92
CA SER A 52 0.70 -21.05 18.11
C SER A 52 -0.01 -21.88 17.03
N ILE A 53 0.07 -21.44 15.78
CA ILE A 53 -0.53 -22.15 14.65
C ILE A 53 0.39 -23.28 14.21
N ASN A 54 -0.17 -24.51 14.09
CA ASN A 54 0.60 -25.65 13.62
C ASN A 54 1.05 -25.47 12.16
N LYS A 55 2.36 -25.62 11.92
CA LYS A 55 2.98 -25.46 10.60
C LYS A 55 2.41 -26.36 9.50
N SER A 56 1.78 -27.48 9.84
CA SER A 56 1.13 -28.34 8.85
C SER A 56 -0.07 -27.71 8.13
N TYR A 57 -0.56 -26.56 8.60
CA TYR A 57 -1.66 -25.81 7.99
C TYR A 57 -1.22 -24.47 7.41
N SER A 58 0.10 -24.17 7.37
CA SER A 58 0.64 -22.82 7.35
C SER A 58 1.39 -22.43 6.06
N ASP A 59 1.09 -23.03 4.93
CA ASP A 59 1.82 -22.71 3.69
C ASP A 59 1.33 -21.44 2.97
N ASP A 60 0.25 -20.83 3.48
CA ASP A 60 -0.42 -19.71 2.82
C ASP A 60 -0.79 -18.62 3.85
N LEU A 61 -0.12 -17.47 3.75
CA LEU A 61 -0.37 -16.29 4.60
C LEU A 61 -1.83 -15.85 4.57
N GLU A 62 -2.46 -15.85 3.39
CA GLU A 62 -3.85 -15.41 3.22
C GLU A 62 -4.82 -16.34 3.95
N ARG A 63 -4.55 -17.64 3.93
CA ARG A 63 -5.36 -18.65 4.63
C ARG A 63 -5.21 -18.52 6.13
N VAL A 64 -3.97 -18.43 6.63
CA VAL A 64 -3.69 -18.25 8.06
C VAL A 64 -4.32 -16.95 8.57
N SER A 65 -4.18 -15.86 7.82
CA SER A 65 -4.80 -14.58 8.16
C SER A 65 -6.33 -14.66 8.23
N SER A 66 -6.96 -15.41 7.33
CA SER A 66 -8.42 -15.64 7.36
C SER A 66 -8.88 -16.37 8.63
N VAL A 67 -8.11 -17.37 9.06
CA VAL A 67 -8.39 -18.13 10.31
C VAL A 67 -8.21 -17.22 11.53
N LEU A 68 -7.12 -16.44 11.58
CA LEU A 68 -6.86 -15.52 12.68
C LEU A 68 -7.91 -14.42 12.78
N LYS A 69 -8.33 -13.85 11.67
CA LYS A 69 -9.42 -12.86 11.67
C LYS A 69 -10.74 -13.42 12.19
N ARG A 70 -11.02 -14.69 11.94
CA ARG A 70 -12.23 -15.34 12.44
C ARG A 70 -12.17 -15.60 13.94
N ASN A 71 -11.02 -16.04 14.44
CA ASN A 71 -10.88 -16.57 15.80
C ASN A 71 -10.24 -15.58 16.78
N HIS A 72 -9.37 -14.66 16.28
CA HIS A 72 -8.54 -13.73 17.04
C HIS A 72 -8.54 -12.32 16.41
N SER A 73 -9.67 -11.85 15.92
CA SER A 73 -9.76 -10.64 15.10
C SER A 73 -9.08 -9.42 15.73
N THR A 74 -9.42 -9.10 16.96
CA THR A 74 -8.90 -7.92 17.66
C THR A 74 -7.39 -7.99 17.87
N GLU A 75 -6.90 -9.13 18.36
CA GLU A 75 -5.46 -9.32 18.62
C GLU A 75 -4.65 -9.32 17.33
N PHE A 76 -5.17 -9.94 16.28
CA PHE A 76 -4.51 -9.99 14.99
C PHE A 76 -4.44 -8.61 14.32
N GLN A 77 -5.54 -7.85 14.35
CA GLN A 77 -5.56 -6.47 13.85
C GLN A 77 -4.60 -5.57 14.63
N ALA A 78 -4.56 -5.68 15.96
CA ALA A 78 -3.62 -4.94 16.80
C ALA A 78 -2.16 -5.28 16.46
N TYR A 79 -1.86 -6.57 16.29
CA TYR A 79 -0.54 -7.04 15.90
C TYR A 79 -0.10 -6.45 14.54
N LEU A 80 -0.97 -6.50 13.53
CA LEU A 80 -0.65 -5.94 12.21
C LEU A 80 -0.40 -4.44 12.29
N ARG A 81 -1.20 -3.70 13.05
CA ARG A 81 -1.02 -2.25 13.25
C ARG A 81 0.32 -1.92 13.89
N GLU A 82 0.73 -2.66 14.92
CA GLU A 82 2.02 -2.49 15.56
C GLU A 82 3.17 -2.84 14.60
N LYS A 83 3.07 -3.98 13.92
CA LYS A 83 4.10 -4.51 13.04
C LYS A 83 4.38 -3.60 11.85
N TYR A 84 3.33 -3.09 11.21
CA TYR A 84 3.41 -2.28 9.99
C TYR A 84 3.44 -0.77 10.24
N ARG A 85 3.43 -0.34 11.51
CA ARG A 85 3.63 1.07 11.83
C ARG A 85 5.12 1.43 11.72
N VAL A 86 5.41 2.35 10.81
CA VAL A 86 6.75 2.88 10.54
C VAL A 86 6.91 4.22 11.23
N THR A 87 8.07 4.46 11.84
CA THR A 87 8.40 5.73 12.55
C THR A 87 9.54 6.48 11.90
N ASP A 88 10.34 5.80 11.09
CA ASP A 88 11.44 6.36 10.30
C ASP A 88 11.57 5.62 8.96
N TYR A 89 12.29 6.18 8.01
CA TYR A 89 12.43 5.61 6.69
C TYR A 89 13.79 5.95 6.04
N SER A 90 14.20 5.14 5.06
CA SER A 90 15.39 5.42 4.25
C SER A 90 15.24 6.72 3.46
N THR A 91 16.24 7.60 3.52
CA THR A 91 16.25 8.86 2.76
C THR A 91 16.17 8.68 1.24
N LEU A 92 16.35 7.47 0.72
CA LEU A 92 16.12 7.16 -0.68
C LEU A 92 14.67 7.42 -1.12
N TYR A 93 13.70 7.33 -0.19
CA TYR A 93 12.31 7.66 -0.48
C TYR A 93 12.06 9.17 -0.69
N ASP A 94 12.99 10.04 -0.29
CA ASP A 94 12.89 11.47 -0.54
C ASP A 94 12.89 11.80 -2.04
N ALA A 95 13.31 10.84 -2.89
CA ALA A 95 13.19 10.94 -4.34
C ALA A 95 11.73 11.15 -4.81
N LEU A 96 10.73 10.72 -4.00
CA LEU A 96 9.32 10.99 -4.29
C LEU A 96 9.00 12.50 -4.37
N ASN A 97 9.78 13.33 -3.68
CA ASN A 97 9.62 14.79 -3.71
C ASN A 97 10.06 15.42 -5.04
N LEU A 98 10.78 14.67 -5.87
CA LEU A 98 11.21 15.11 -7.20
C LEU A 98 10.18 14.81 -8.29
N ILE A 99 9.18 14.01 -7.99
CA ILE A 99 8.18 13.50 -8.93
C ILE A 99 6.89 14.32 -8.78
N ASN A 100 6.21 14.64 -9.89
CA ASN A 100 4.89 15.25 -9.85
C ASN A 100 3.82 14.17 -9.64
N ILE A 101 3.51 13.84 -8.38
CA ILE A 101 2.52 12.84 -8.01
C ILE A 101 1.13 13.48 -8.00
N LYS A 102 0.17 12.85 -8.66
CA LYS A 102 -1.25 13.24 -8.69
C LYS A 102 -2.08 12.47 -7.68
N ASN A 103 -1.84 11.16 -7.61
CA ASN A 103 -2.50 10.27 -6.68
C ASN A 103 -1.51 9.23 -6.17
N VAL A 104 -1.71 8.77 -4.94
CA VAL A 104 -1.08 7.58 -4.40
C VAL A 104 -2.12 6.50 -4.25
N ILE A 105 -1.88 5.36 -4.88
CA ILE A 105 -2.70 4.15 -4.78
C ILE A 105 -1.83 3.08 -4.14
N THR A 106 -2.33 2.37 -3.15
CA THR A 106 -1.51 1.37 -2.46
C THR A 106 -2.30 0.14 -2.03
N THR A 107 -1.67 -1.02 -2.19
CA THR A 107 -2.10 -2.26 -1.55
C THR A 107 -1.40 -2.49 -0.21
N ASN A 108 -0.43 -1.65 0.15
CA ASN A 108 0.24 -1.71 1.45
C ASN A 108 -0.66 -1.15 2.53
N ILE A 109 -0.60 -1.77 3.70
CA ILE A 109 -1.29 -1.28 4.90
C ILE A 109 -0.41 -0.40 5.78
N ASP A 110 0.92 -0.38 5.54
CA ASP A 110 1.87 0.42 6.29
C ASP A 110 1.70 1.92 6.05
N ASN A 111 2.25 2.72 6.94
CA ASN A 111 2.19 4.18 6.85
C ASN A 111 3.46 4.81 6.24
N LEU A 112 4.25 4.06 5.48
CA LEU A 112 5.50 4.58 4.93
C LEU A 112 5.28 5.75 3.97
N VAL A 113 4.35 5.62 3.01
CA VAL A 113 4.04 6.72 2.08
C VAL A 113 3.52 7.95 2.82
N PRO A 114 2.52 7.85 3.72
CA PRO A 114 2.13 8.97 4.57
C PRO A 114 3.29 9.64 5.30
N LEU A 115 4.19 8.86 5.91
CA LEU A 115 5.33 9.37 6.66
C LEU A 115 6.31 10.14 5.77
N VAL A 116 6.65 9.61 4.59
CA VAL A 116 7.52 10.29 3.62
C VAL A 116 6.91 11.60 3.14
N MET A 117 5.61 11.60 2.82
CA MET A 117 4.92 12.78 2.32
C MET A 117 4.77 13.86 3.39
N ASP A 118 4.45 13.49 4.62
CA ASP A 118 4.33 14.45 5.74
C ASP A 118 5.67 15.13 6.05
N ASN A 119 6.78 14.41 5.94
CA ASN A 119 8.12 14.98 6.15
C ASN A 119 8.56 15.90 5.01
N SER A 120 8.10 15.66 3.80
CA SER A 120 8.49 16.43 2.62
C SER A 120 7.94 17.85 2.58
N LYS A 121 6.81 18.12 3.23
CA LYS A 121 6.02 19.36 3.18
C LYS A 121 5.59 19.80 1.76
N ARG A 122 5.92 19.00 0.75
CA ARG A 122 5.52 19.29 -0.64
C ARG A 122 4.09 18.84 -0.91
N TYR A 123 3.73 17.68 -0.38
CA TYR A 123 2.42 17.08 -0.56
C TYR A 123 1.73 16.91 0.77
N TYR A 124 0.41 16.93 0.76
CA TYR A 124 -0.36 16.36 1.83
C TYR A 124 -1.39 15.36 1.28
N LEU A 125 -1.49 14.23 1.95
CA LEU A 125 -2.37 13.15 1.55
C LEU A 125 -3.80 13.42 2.04
N MET A 126 -4.74 13.41 1.12
CA MET A 126 -6.16 13.30 1.42
C MET A 126 -6.53 11.82 1.38
N ASN A 127 -6.62 11.18 2.55
CA ASN A 127 -7.10 9.82 2.61
C ASN A 127 -8.58 9.81 2.26
N VAL A 128 -8.93 9.14 1.16
CA VAL A 128 -10.29 9.11 0.63
C VAL A 128 -11.29 8.41 1.54
N ASN A 129 -10.82 7.67 2.53
CA ASN A 129 -11.63 7.05 3.59
C ASN A 129 -11.87 7.97 4.80
N TYR A 130 -11.27 9.16 4.83
CA TYR A 130 -11.32 10.04 5.98
C TYR A 130 -11.68 11.46 5.59
N TYR A 131 -12.84 11.91 6.04
CA TYR A 131 -13.32 13.28 5.84
C TYR A 131 -12.99 14.14 7.07
N GLY A 132 -11.71 14.44 7.28
CA GLY A 132 -11.28 15.36 8.33
C GLY A 132 -10.92 16.74 7.79
N PRO A 133 -10.87 17.79 8.63
CA PRO A 133 -10.39 19.09 8.21
C PRO A 133 -8.90 19.00 7.87
N THR A 134 -8.58 19.20 6.63
CA THR A 134 -7.21 19.07 6.10
C THR A 134 -6.74 20.39 5.55
N LYS A 135 -6.50 21.34 6.40
CA LYS A 135 -5.73 22.46 5.93
C LYS A 135 -4.26 22.17 6.13
N LYS A 136 -3.51 22.12 5.05
CA LYS A 136 -2.07 21.97 5.11
C LYS A 136 -1.41 22.78 4.01
N ASP A 137 -0.18 23.20 4.26
CA ASP A 137 0.64 23.77 3.23
C ASP A 137 1.11 22.64 2.29
N GLY A 138 1.17 22.93 1.00
CA GLY A 138 1.54 21.94 0.00
C GLY A 138 0.41 21.56 -0.97
N GLN A 139 0.72 20.68 -1.89
CA GLN A 139 -0.21 20.19 -2.90
C GLN A 139 -1.02 19.02 -2.35
N ALA A 140 -2.35 19.11 -2.40
CA ALA A 140 -3.25 18.02 -2.08
C ALA A 140 -3.15 16.90 -3.12
N ILE A 141 -2.99 15.65 -2.68
CA ILE A 141 -3.07 14.46 -3.53
C ILE A 141 -3.93 13.40 -2.87
N ASN A 142 -4.67 12.64 -3.67
CA ASN A 142 -5.50 11.58 -3.13
C ASN A 142 -4.63 10.41 -2.66
N TYR A 143 -4.98 9.85 -1.50
CA TYR A 143 -4.38 8.63 -0.96
C TYR A 143 -5.45 7.54 -0.91
N ILE A 144 -5.26 6.49 -1.69
CA ILE A 144 -6.22 5.41 -1.93
C ILE A 144 -5.65 4.10 -1.38
N PRO A 145 -5.81 3.82 -0.08
CA PRO A 145 -5.33 2.59 0.55
C PRO A 145 -6.35 1.46 0.34
N LEU A 146 -6.12 0.62 -0.67
CA LEU A 146 -7.05 -0.43 -1.09
C LEU A 146 -7.26 -1.52 -0.03
N HIS A 147 -6.23 -1.84 0.74
CA HIS A 147 -6.24 -2.89 1.78
C HIS A 147 -6.29 -2.34 3.21
N GLY A 148 -6.61 -1.07 3.36
CA GLY A 148 -6.67 -0.41 4.67
C GLY A 148 -5.41 0.35 5.03
N ASP A 149 -5.40 0.95 6.22
CA ASP A 149 -4.35 1.83 6.71
C ASP A 149 -4.15 1.61 8.21
N VAL A 150 -2.92 1.33 8.62
CA VAL A 150 -2.58 1.08 10.04
C VAL A 150 -2.80 2.30 10.94
N LEU A 151 -2.81 3.51 10.38
CA LEU A 151 -3.06 4.74 11.12
C LEU A 151 -4.55 4.97 11.42
N LEU A 152 -5.45 4.32 10.69
CA LEU A 152 -6.90 4.47 10.87
C LEU A 152 -7.46 3.33 11.71
N PRO A 153 -7.86 3.57 12.98
CA PRO A 153 -8.37 2.52 13.88
C PRO A 153 -9.56 1.73 13.32
N GLU A 154 -10.47 2.41 12.62
CA GLU A 154 -11.65 1.80 12.02
C GLU A 154 -11.35 1.09 10.70
N SER A 155 -10.16 1.30 10.11
CA SER A 155 -9.80 0.64 8.86
C SER A 155 -9.65 -0.87 9.07
N ASN A 156 -10.40 -1.64 8.30
CA ASN A 156 -10.23 -3.10 8.26
C ASN A 156 -9.01 -3.42 7.39
N LEU A 157 -7.95 -3.93 8.02
CA LEU A 157 -6.74 -4.33 7.29
C LEU A 157 -7.00 -5.64 6.54
N VAL A 158 -6.86 -5.61 5.22
CA VAL A 158 -7.17 -6.74 4.33
C VAL A 158 -5.94 -7.62 4.15
N PHE A 159 -6.02 -8.87 4.63
CA PHE A 159 -4.94 -9.85 4.52
C PHE A 159 -5.43 -11.28 4.21
N GLY A 160 -6.70 -11.54 4.44
CA GLY A 160 -7.28 -12.87 4.21
C GLY A 160 -7.61 -13.11 2.75
N LYS A 161 -7.44 -14.35 2.28
CA LYS A 161 -7.71 -14.74 0.89
C LYS A 161 -9.09 -14.33 0.40
N PHE A 162 -10.12 -14.60 1.20
CA PHE A 162 -11.49 -14.23 0.87
C PHE A 162 -11.69 -12.72 0.80
N GLU A 163 -11.00 -11.96 1.65
CA GLU A 163 -11.05 -10.50 1.63
C GLU A 163 -10.36 -9.92 0.41
N LEU A 164 -9.20 -10.45 0.03
CA LEU A 164 -8.45 -10.04 -1.16
C LEU A 164 -9.26 -10.33 -2.43
N CYS A 165 -9.88 -11.51 -2.53
CA CYS A 165 -10.71 -11.88 -3.68
C CYS A 165 -12.01 -11.07 -3.80
N SER A 166 -12.47 -10.43 -2.73
CA SER A 166 -13.71 -9.65 -2.67
C SER A 166 -13.49 -8.17 -2.29
N ALA A 167 -12.25 -7.69 -2.34
CA ALA A 167 -11.91 -6.34 -1.93
C ALA A 167 -12.61 -5.29 -2.81
N ASP A 168 -12.70 -5.52 -4.11
CA ASP A 168 -13.41 -4.66 -5.06
C ASP A 168 -14.90 -4.56 -4.75
N ASP A 169 -15.56 -5.65 -4.36
CA ASP A 169 -16.96 -5.64 -3.95
C ASP A 169 -17.22 -4.93 -2.62
N ARG A 170 -16.32 -5.10 -1.66
CA ARG A 170 -16.43 -4.49 -0.33
C ARG A 170 -16.09 -3.00 -0.33
N ASN A 171 -15.13 -2.61 -1.14
CA ASN A 171 -14.57 -1.26 -1.22
C ASN A 171 -14.86 -0.62 -2.59
N LYS A 172 -16.05 -0.82 -3.14
CA LYS A 172 -16.44 -0.33 -4.49
C LYS A 172 -16.06 1.11 -4.75
N GLY A 173 -16.23 1.98 -3.76
CA GLY A 173 -15.86 3.40 -3.87
C GLY A 173 -14.38 3.60 -4.15
N LEU A 174 -13.50 2.89 -3.40
CA LEU A 174 -12.05 2.99 -3.58
C LEU A 174 -11.60 2.43 -4.93
N PHE A 175 -12.14 1.28 -5.32
CA PHE A 175 -11.80 0.65 -6.60
C PHE A 175 -12.32 1.45 -7.79
N SER A 176 -13.53 2.05 -7.69
CA SER A 176 -14.05 2.96 -8.72
C SER A 176 -13.20 4.23 -8.84
N MET A 177 -12.75 4.78 -7.72
CA MET A 177 -11.84 5.93 -7.71
C MET A 177 -10.50 5.57 -8.33
N MET A 178 -9.90 4.44 -7.93
CA MET A 178 -8.68 3.92 -8.53
C MET A 178 -8.82 3.81 -10.06
N TYR A 179 -9.87 3.17 -10.54
CA TYR A 179 -10.14 3.04 -11.97
C TYR A 179 -10.18 4.39 -12.68
N GLY A 180 -10.94 5.34 -12.14
CA GLY A 180 -11.03 6.69 -12.70
C GLY A 180 -9.70 7.43 -12.74
N GLU A 181 -8.83 7.26 -11.75
CA GLU A 181 -7.52 7.91 -11.72
C GLU A 181 -6.49 7.21 -12.63
N LEU A 182 -6.58 5.87 -12.78
CA LEU A 182 -5.74 5.12 -13.72
C LEU A 182 -5.99 5.54 -15.18
N LEU A 183 -7.22 5.91 -15.54
CA LEU A 183 -7.55 6.40 -16.88
C LEU A 183 -7.04 7.84 -17.14
N LYS A 184 -6.85 8.66 -16.10
CA LYS A 184 -6.46 10.06 -16.24
C LYS A 184 -4.96 10.27 -16.38
N TYR A 185 -4.17 9.51 -15.64
CA TYR A 185 -2.73 9.73 -15.52
C TYR A 185 -1.96 8.44 -15.73
N PRO A 186 -0.77 8.52 -16.36
CA PRO A 186 0.14 7.39 -16.42
C PRO A 186 0.51 6.93 -15.01
N THR A 187 0.67 5.64 -14.84
CA THR A 187 0.89 5.04 -13.52
C THR A 187 2.28 4.44 -13.42
N LEU A 188 3.03 4.84 -12.39
CA LEU A 188 4.27 4.21 -11.99
C LEU A 188 3.97 3.13 -10.92
N PHE A 189 4.17 1.87 -11.27
CA PHE A 189 4.11 0.77 -10.32
C PHE A 189 5.46 0.60 -9.64
N TRP A 190 5.48 0.72 -8.32
CA TRP A 190 6.69 0.53 -7.52
C TRP A 190 6.48 -0.56 -6.47
N GLY A 191 7.18 -1.68 -6.65
CA GLY A 191 7.13 -2.80 -5.73
C GLY A 191 5.81 -3.57 -5.70
N TYR A 192 4.96 -3.40 -6.71
CA TYR A 192 3.73 -4.16 -6.87
C TYR A 192 3.96 -5.42 -7.71
N GLY A 193 3.56 -6.57 -7.19
CA GLY A 193 3.85 -7.88 -7.79
C GLY A 193 2.78 -8.43 -8.73
N PHE A 194 1.69 -7.71 -8.97
CA PHE A 194 0.58 -8.12 -9.83
C PHE A 194 -0.06 -9.46 -9.43
N HIS A 195 -0.12 -9.75 -8.12
CA HIS A 195 -0.72 -10.99 -7.60
C HIS A 195 -2.12 -10.78 -6.99
N ASP A 196 -2.57 -9.54 -6.85
CA ASP A 196 -3.88 -9.20 -6.32
C ASP A 196 -4.96 -9.31 -7.40
N GLY A 197 -5.85 -10.29 -7.28
CA GLY A 197 -6.90 -10.55 -8.26
C GLY A 197 -7.92 -9.42 -8.40
N SER A 198 -8.26 -8.72 -7.30
CA SER A 198 -9.20 -7.59 -7.35
C SER A 198 -8.61 -6.39 -8.08
N VAL A 199 -7.32 -6.10 -7.84
CA VAL A 199 -6.60 -5.02 -8.53
C VAL A 199 -6.38 -5.37 -10.00
N ASN A 200 -5.90 -6.59 -10.29
CA ASN A 200 -5.62 -7.02 -11.66
C ASN A 200 -6.86 -6.97 -12.55
N LYS A 201 -8.02 -7.36 -12.03
CA LYS A 201 -9.29 -7.22 -12.74
C LYS A 201 -9.57 -5.78 -13.22
N ILE A 202 -9.23 -4.78 -12.40
CA ILE A 202 -9.37 -3.37 -12.79
C ILE A 202 -8.29 -2.96 -13.80
N LEU A 203 -7.05 -3.43 -13.60
CA LEU A 203 -5.96 -3.14 -14.53
C LEU A 203 -6.24 -3.71 -15.93
N ASP A 204 -6.83 -4.90 -16.02
CA ASP A 204 -7.24 -5.49 -17.30
C ASP A 204 -8.25 -4.59 -18.02
N TYR A 205 -9.24 -4.02 -17.31
CA TYR A 205 -10.19 -3.07 -17.91
C TYR A 205 -9.58 -1.73 -18.34
N VAL A 206 -8.47 -1.32 -17.74
CA VAL A 206 -7.75 -0.08 -18.13
C VAL A 206 -6.92 -0.31 -19.38
N LEU A 207 -6.45 -1.54 -19.60
CA LEU A 207 -5.55 -1.90 -20.71
C LEU A 207 -6.30 -2.31 -21.99
N GLU A 208 -7.60 -2.62 -21.90
CA GLU A 208 -8.49 -2.84 -23.06
C GLU A 208 -8.88 -1.52 -23.75
#